data_22ea5cd4abb87cf6dbd8008f3fc090e7
#
_entry.id   22ea5cd4abb87cf6dbd8008f3fc090e7
#
_cell.length_a   1.000
_cell.length_b   1.000
_cell.length_c   1.000
_cell.angle_alpha   90.00
_cell.angle_beta   90.00
_cell.angle_gamma   90.00
#
_symmetry.space_group_name_H-M   'P 1'
#
loop_
_entity.id
_entity.type
_entity.pdbx_description
1 polymer ?
#
loop_
_entity_poly.entity_id
_entity_poly.type
_entity_poly.pdbx_seq_one_letter_code
_entity_poly.pdbx_strand_id
1 'polypeptide(L)'
;MVKKNTLKKNAVVLLSGGLDSATCLAIAKAQGFDCYCLSLDYHQRHIAELQAADRIAQTMGAAAHKTTKLDLSLFGGSALTDDAIAVPEQETAGIPITYVPARNTIMLSLALAWAEVLQSQDIFIGVNALDYSGYPDCRGEYVKAFQAMANLATKSAVEGQTITIHAPLIDMSKAQIVQLGTKLGVDYAMTVSCYQADQHGEACGLCDSCRLRREGFKAAGLSDPTRYKNKVAIGFDANLG
;
A
#
# COMPACT_ATOMS: atom_id res chain seq x y z
N MET A 1 5.16 -20.06 36.24
CA MET A 1 5.63 -19.01 35.32
C MET A 1 4.43 -18.24 34.82
N VAL A 2 4.18 -17.04 35.36
CA VAL A 2 3.10 -16.17 34.88
C VAL A 2 3.55 -15.59 33.55
N LYS A 3 2.89 -15.96 32.43
CA LYS A 3 3.08 -15.29 31.14
C LYS A 3 2.69 -13.83 31.35
N LYS A 4 3.66 -12.92 31.32
CA LYS A 4 3.39 -11.48 31.21
C LYS A 4 2.56 -11.31 29.93
N ASN A 5 1.28 -11.06 30.11
CA ASN A 5 0.38 -10.65 29.05
C ASN A 5 0.77 -9.20 28.72
N THR A 6 1.80 -9.00 27.91
CA THR A 6 2.12 -7.68 27.36
C THR A 6 0.97 -7.31 26.43
N LEU A 7 0.12 -6.36 26.85
CA LEU A 7 -0.88 -5.77 25.98
C LEU A 7 -0.17 -5.36 24.69
N LYS A 8 -0.60 -5.93 23.57
CA LYS A 8 -0.08 -5.53 22.26
C LYS A 8 -0.45 -4.08 22.01
N LYS A 9 0.44 -3.35 21.38
CA LYS A 9 0.16 -1.98 20.95
C LYS A 9 -0.72 -2.01 19.70
N ASN A 10 -1.69 -1.12 19.62
CA ASN A 10 -2.49 -0.92 18.42
C ASN A 10 -1.66 -0.17 17.37
N ALA A 11 -1.85 -0.51 16.10
CA ALA A 11 -1.35 0.28 14.98
C ALA A 11 -2.42 0.39 13.89
N VAL A 12 -2.55 1.57 13.28
CA VAL A 12 -3.36 1.74 12.07
C VAL A 12 -2.45 1.48 10.87
N VAL A 13 -2.90 0.61 9.95
CA VAL A 13 -2.15 0.25 8.74
C VAL A 13 -2.97 0.64 7.52
N LEU A 14 -2.42 1.52 6.67
CA LEU A 14 -3.02 1.84 5.37
C LEU A 14 -2.86 0.63 4.44
N LEU A 15 -3.98 0.03 4.06
CA LEU A 15 -4.02 -1.21 3.27
C LEU A 15 -4.76 -0.99 1.95
N SER A 16 -4.03 -0.90 0.84
CA SER A 16 -4.61 -0.72 -0.49
C SER A 16 -4.98 -2.04 -1.19
N GLY A 17 -4.47 -3.18 -0.71
CA GLY A 17 -4.58 -4.49 -1.37
C GLY A 17 -3.45 -4.80 -2.35
N GLY A 18 -2.53 -3.86 -2.57
CA GLY A 18 -1.32 -4.06 -3.37
C GLY A 18 -0.17 -4.69 -2.57
N LEU A 19 0.88 -5.08 -3.31
CA LEU A 19 2.08 -5.75 -2.80
C LEU A 19 2.72 -5.00 -1.62
N ASP A 20 2.93 -3.69 -1.76
CA ASP A 20 3.64 -2.89 -0.76
C ASP A 20 2.84 -2.78 0.55
N SER A 21 1.55 -2.50 0.46
CA SER A 21 0.70 -2.38 1.64
C SER A 21 0.53 -3.71 2.38
N ALA A 22 0.47 -4.84 1.67
CA ALA A 22 0.44 -6.17 2.27
C ALA A 22 1.75 -6.49 3.01
N THR A 23 2.90 -6.13 2.41
CA THR A 23 4.20 -6.28 3.06
C THR A 23 4.33 -5.38 4.29
N CYS A 24 3.83 -4.15 4.21
CA CYS A 24 3.79 -3.21 5.32
C CYS A 24 2.98 -3.77 6.51
N LEU A 25 1.81 -4.35 6.25
CA LEU A 25 1.00 -5.05 7.26
C LEU A 25 1.76 -6.21 7.89
N ALA A 26 2.46 -7.03 7.08
CA ALA A 26 3.27 -8.14 7.60
C ALA A 26 4.38 -7.65 8.54
N ILE A 27 5.04 -6.54 8.21
CA ILE A 27 6.07 -5.92 9.06
C ILE A 27 5.46 -5.46 10.39
N ALA A 28 4.35 -4.73 10.37
CA ALA A 28 3.68 -4.28 11.59
C ALA A 28 3.30 -5.46 12.50
N LYS A 29 2.76 -6.54 11.94
CA LYS A 29 2.44 -7.77 12.68
C LYS A 29 3.67 -8.45 13.25
N ALA A 30 4.76 -8.55 12.49
CA ALA A 30 6.02 -9.14 12.95
C ALA A 30 6.65 -8.33 14.10
N GLN A 31 6.39 -7.02 14.15
CA GLN A 31 6.77 -6.15 15.28
C GLN A 31 5.84 -6.28 16.49
N GLY A 32 4.80 -7.10 16.41
CA GLY A 32 3.92 -7.42 17.54
C GLY A 32 2.72 -6.49 17.71
N PHE A 33 2.39 -5.67 16.71
CA PHE A 33 1.20 -4.81 16.76
C PHE A 33 -0.10 -5.58 16.53
N ASP A 34 -1.17 -5.14 17.19
CA ASP A 34 -2.54 -5.43 16.79
C ASP A 34 -2.91 -4.41 15.69
N CYS A 35 -3.04 -4.91 14.46
CA CYS A 35 -3.17 -4.07 13.27
C CYS A 35 -4.64 -3.78 12.95
N TYR A 36 -4.98 -2.51 12.84
CA TYR A 36 -6.26 -1.99 12.39
C TYR A 36 -6.08 -1.46 10.96
N CYS A 37 -6.60 -2.19 9.98
CA CYS A 37 -6.39 -1.88 8.56
C CYS A 37 -7.41 -0.86 8.06
N LEU A 38 -6.94 0.15 7.34
CA LEU A 38 -7.76 1.18 6.70
C LEU A 38 -7.53 1.18 5.20
N SER A 39 -8.61 1.01 4.45
CA SER A 39 -8.65 1.14 2.99
C SER A 39 -9.47 2.37 2.60
N LEU A 40 -9.14 2.97 1.45
CA LEU A 40 -9.89 4.08 0.88
C LEU A 40 -10.47 3.67 -0.48
N ASP A 41 -11.78 3.73 -0.57
CA ASP A 41 -12.51 3.74 -1.84
C ASP A 41 -12.58 5.21 -2.30
N TYR A 42 -11.70 5.56 -3.27
CA TYR A 42 -11.58 6.93 -3.77
C TYR A 42 -12.10 7.08 -5.21
N HIS A 43 -12.99 6.16 -5.61
CA HIS A 43 -13.51 6.05 -6.96
C HIS A 43 -12.41 5.65 -7.98
N GLN A 44 -11.49 4.75 -7.55
CA GLN A 44 -10.52 4.14 -8.44
C GLN A 44 -11.21 3.26 -9.49
N ARG A 45 -10.56 3.09 -10.65
CA ARG A 45 -11.12 2.40 -11.84
C ARG A 45 -11.69 1.00 -11.60
N HIS A 46 -11.26 0.31 -10.54
CA HIS A 46 -11.77 -1.03 -10.24
C HIS A 46 -11.73 -1.34 -8.74
N ILE A 47 -12.66 -2.17 -8.31
CA ILE A 47 -12.82 -2.57 -6.90
C ILE A 47 -11.92 -3.75 -6.51
N ALA A 48 -11.20 -4.34 -7.46
CA ALA A 48 -10.38 -5.54 -7.22
C ALA A 48 -9.32 -5.32 -6.13
N GLU A 49 -8.75 -4.12 -6.04
CA GLU A 49 -7.81 -3.75 -4.96
C GLU A 49 -8.49 -3.78 -3.58
N LEU A 50 -9.70 -3.25 -3.45
CA LEU A 50 -10.44 -3.24 -2.18
C LEU A 50 -10.82 -4.66 -1.75
N GLN A 51 -11.23 -5.51 -2.70
CA GLN A 51 -11.50 -6.92 -2.42
C GLN A 51 -10.21 -7.67 -2.01
N ALA A 52 -9.07 -7.32 -2.62
CA ALA A 52 -7.77 -7.86 -2.21
C ALA A 52 -7.40 -7.39 -0.80
N ALA A 53 -7.60 -6.11 -0.47
CA ALA A 53 -7.36 -5.58 0.87
C ALA A 53 -8.18 -6.31 1.94
N ASP A 54 -9.46 -6.57 1.67
CA ASP A 54 -10.33 -7.31 2.59
C ASP A 54 -9.82 -8.75 2.83
N ARG A 55 -9.52 -9.49 1.75
CA ARG A 55 -8.95 -10.85 1.85
C ARG A 55 -7.63 -10.86 2.64
N ILE A 56 -6.73 -9.90 2.35
CA ILE A 56 -5.43 -9.78 3.03
C ILE A 56 -5.63 -9.49 4.50
N ALA A 57 -6.48 -8.53 4.86
CA ALA A 57 -6.76 -8.17 6.25
C ALA A 57 -7.29 -9.38 7.04
N GLN A 58 -8.24 -10.13 6.48
CA GLN A 58 -8.79 -11.34 7.10
C GLN A 58 -7.74 -12.44 7.24
N THR A 59 -7.04 -12.79 6.17
CA THR A 59 -6.07 -13.89 6.15
C THR A 59 -4.87 -13.60 7.07
N MET A 60 -4.41 -12.36 7.11
CA MET A 60 -3.32 -11.95 7.98
C MET A 60 -3.80 -11.64 9.41
N GLY A 61 -5.08 -11.79 9.73
CA GLY A 61 -5.63 -11.63 11.08
C GLY A 61 -5.48 -10.20 11.59
N ALA A 62 -5.93 -9.22 10.83
CA ALA A 62 -6.10 -7.85 11.30
C ALA A 62 -7.15 -7.81 12.43
N ALA A 63 -6.95 -6.95 13.43
CA ALA A 63 -7.90 -6.75 14.52
C ALA A 63 -9.23 -6.15 14.03
N ALA A 64 -9.14 -5.29 13.00
CA ALA A 64 -10.30 -4.77 12.28
C ALA A 64 -9.85 -4.30 10.89
N HIS A 65 -10.79 -4.28 9.93
CA HIS A 65 -10.61 -3.64 8.63
C HIS A 65 -11.79 -2.70 8.36
N LYS A 66 -11.49 -1.46 8.00
CA LYS A 66 -12.47 -0.46 7.59
C LYS A 66 -12.16 0.06 6.20
N THR A 67 -13.20 0.25 5.40
CA THR A 67 -13.10 0.96 4.12
C THR A 67 -13.87 2.26 4.22
N THR A 68 -13.17 3.39 4.00
CA THR A 68 -13.77 4.72 3.93
C THR A 68 -14.00 5.08 2.47
N LYS A 69 -15.13 5.71 2.15
CA LYS A 69 -15.44 6.20 0.80
C LYS A 69 -15.22 7.70 0.73
N LEU A 70 -14.47 8.13 -0.27
CA LEU A 70 -14.27 9.54 -0.59
C LEU A 70 -14.02 9.68 -2.08
N ASP A 71 -14.95 10.28 -2.79
CA ASP A 71 -14.85 10.42 -4.25
C ASP A 71 -13.82 11.50 -4.63
N LEU A 72 -12.62 11.06 -5.04
CA LEU A 72 -11.57 11.96 -5.53
C LEU A 72 -11.68 12.21 -7.05
N SER A 73 -12.56 11.51 -7.76
CA SER A 73 -12.82 11.77 -9.19
C SER A 73 -13.42 13.15 -9.43
N LEU A 74 -14.08 13.72 -8.42
CA LEU A 74 -14.63 15.08 -8.45
C LEU A 74 -13.57 16.17 -8.73
N PHE A 75 -12.31 15.89 -8.42
CA PHE A 75 -11.21 16.84 -8.63
C PHE A 75 -10.48 16.60 -9.97
N GLY A 76 -10.61 15.41 -10.57
CA GLY A 76 -9.93 15.04 -11.81
C GLY A 76 -8.40 15.01 -11.70
N GLY A 77 -7.74 15.13 -12.84
CA GLY A 77 -6.28 15.32 -12.92
C GLY A 77 -5.43 14.05 -12.76
N SER A 78 -6.03 12.86 -12.70
CA SER A 78 -5.30 11.60 -12.65
C SER A 78 -5.95 10.52 -13.50
N ALA A 79 -5.13 9.75 -14.23
CA ALA A 79 -5.58 8.57 -14.97
C ALA A 79 -6.16 7.46 -14.07
N LEU A 80 -6.02 7.53 -12.75
CA LEU A 80 -6.60 6.55 -11.83
C LEU A 80 -8.01 6.92 -11.35
N THR A 81 -8.43 8.17 -11.54
CA THR A 81 -9.73 8.70 -11.09
C THR A 81 -10.54 9.35 -12.21
N ASP A 82 -10.00 9.43 -13.44
CA ASP A 82 -10.64 10.00 -14.59
C ASP A 82 -10.53 9.02 -15.77
N ASP A 83 -11.67 8.45 -16.18
CA ASP A 83 -11.72 7.46 -17.28
C ASP A 83 -11.41 8.06 -18.66
N ALA A 84 -11.49 9.38 -18.82
CA ALA A 84 -11.10 10.07 -20.06
C ALA A 84 -9.58 10.12 -20.25
N ILE A 85 -8.80 9.90 -19.19
CA ILE A 85 -7.32 9.92 -19.22
C ILE A 85 -6.81 8.47 -19.30
N ALA A 86 -6.13 8.10 -20.39
CA ALA A 86 -5.57 6.76 -20.53
C ALA A 86 -4.44 6.51 -19.52
N VAL A 87 -4.40 5.30 -18.95
CA VAL A 87 -3.27 4.85 -18.13
C VAL A 87 -2.10 4.52 -19.05
N PRO A 88 -0.90 5.12 -18.87
CA PRO A 88 0.25 4.85 -19.72
C PRO A 88 0.70 3.39 -19.64
N GLU A 89 1.10 2.85 -20.80
CA GLU A 89 1.71 1.52 -20.92
C GLU A 89 3.25 1.59 -21.02
N GLN A 90 3.79 2.81 -21.10
CA GLN A 90 5.22 3.08 -21.16
C GLN A 90 5.64 4.02 -20.04
N GLU A 91 6.90 3.96 -19.67
CA GLU A 91 7.48 4.83 -18.66
C GLU A 91 7.38 6.30 -19.08
N THR A 92 6.94 7.15 -18.16
CA THR A 92 6.82 8.60 -18.37
C THR A 92 7.81 9.35 -17.49
N ALA A 93 8.44 10.41 -18.03
CA ALA A 93 9.32 11.27 -17.26
C ALA A 93 8.53 12.20 -16.32
N GLY A 94 9.10 12.52 -15.17
CA GLY A 94 8.51 13.45 -14.21
C GLY A 94 7.43 12.84 -13.34
N ILE A 95 6.46 13.65 -12.90
CA ILE A 95 5.32 13.17 -12.10
C ILE A 95 4.35 12.44 -13.03
N PRO A 96 4.13 11.12 -12.83
CA PRO A 96 3.25 10.34 -13.72
C PRO A 96 1.80 10.83 -13.64
N ILE A 97 1.08 10.76 -14.77
CA ILE A 97 -0.36 11.10 -14.84
C ILE A 97 -1.24 10.17 -13.96
N THR A 98 -0.68 9.08 -13.47
CA THR A 98 -1.31 8.17 -12.48
C THR A 98 -1.20 8.69 -11.04
N TYR A 99 -0.49 9.78 -10.80
CA TYR A 99 -0.49 10.44 -9.50
C TYR A 99 -1.88 11.01 -9.21
N VAL A 100 -2.50 10.56 -8.12
CA VAL A 100 -3.75 11.14 -7.61
C VAL A 100 -3.38 12.26 -6.64
N PRO A 101 -3.74 13.52 -6.93
CA PRO A 101 -3.31 14.67 -6.13
C PRO A 101 -3.63 14.52 -4.64
N ALA A 102 -2.61 14.66 -3.80
CA ALA A 102 -2.68 14.61 -2.33
C ALA A 102 -3.33 13.33 -1.75
N ARG A 103 -3.40 12.22 -2.50
CA ARG A 103 -4.07 10.98 -2.04
C ARG A 103 -3.48 10.48 -0.72
N ASN A 104 -2.15 10.39 -0.60
CA ASN A 104 -1.53 9.89 0.63
C ASN A 104 -1.74 10.86 1.81
N THR A 105 -1.85 12.16 1.57
CA THR A 105 -2.21 13.15 2.60
C THR A 105 -3.61 12.90 3.15
N ILE A 106 -4.58 12.66 2.28
CA ILE A 106 -5.96 12.34 2.65
C ILE A 106 -6.01 11.01 3.43
N MET A 107 -5.35 9.97 2.92
CA MET A 107 -5.30 8.66 3.56
C MET A 107 -4.66 8.72 4.95
N LEU A 108 -3.54 9.42 5.09
CA LEU A 108 -2.86 9.60 6.38
C LEU A 108 -3.71 10.42 7.36
N SER A 109 -4.46 11.42 6.88
CA SER A 109 -5.37 12.21 7.73
C SER A 109 -6.51 11.35 8.30
N LEU A 110 -7.09 10.46 7.48
CA LEU A 110 -8.10 9.50 7.93
C LEU A 110 -7.51 8.47 8.91
N ALA A 111 -6.30 7.98 8.62
CA ALA A 111 -5.59 7.07 9.52
C ALA A 111 -5.28 7.74 10.86
N LEU A 112 -4.88 9.01 10.85
CA LEU A 112 -4.61 9.80 12.05
C LEU A 112 -5.85 9.95 12.91
N ALA A 113 -6.99 10.29 12.31
CA ALA A 113 -8.26 10.39 13.02
C ALA A 113 -8.66 9.05 13.68
N TRP A 114 -8.48 7.93 12.96
CA TRP A 114 -8.80 6.63 13.51
C TRP A 114 -7.79 6.17 14.57
N ALA A 115 -6.51 6.46 14.40
CA ALA A 115 -5.48 6.20 15.39
C ALA A 115 -5.79 6.91 16.74
N GLU A 116 -6.24 8.14 16.68
CA GLU A 116 -6.64 8.90 17.86
C GLU A 116 -7.83 8.25 18.60
N VAL A 117 -8.85 7.79 17.86
CA VAL A 117 -9.99 7.03 18.43
C VAL A 117 -9.54 5.71 19.08
N LEU A 118 -8.59 5.01 18.48
CA LEU A 118 -8.02 3.76 18.97
C LEU A 118 -6.98 3.94 20.08
N GLN A 119 -6.65 5.18 20.43
CA GLN A 119 -5.53 5.51 21.32
C GLN A 119 -4.21 4.88 20.84
N SER A 120 -4.05 4.77 19.53
CA SER A 120 -2.85 4.26 18.87
C SER A 120 -1.89 5.40 18.57
N GLN A 121 -0.62 5.17 18.80
CA GLN A 121 0.46 6.11 18.51
C GLN A 121 1.20 5.75 17.22
N ASP A 122 0.83 4.65 16.57
CA ASP A 122 1.57 4.06 15.47
C ASP A 122 0.69 3.95 14.23
N ILE A 123 1.14 4.56 13.12
CA ILE A 123 0.49 4.49 11.80
C ILE A 123 1.51 3.94 10.80
N PHE A 124 1.13 2.93 10.02
CA PHE A 124 1.98 2.34 8.98
C PHE A 124 1.47 2.69 7.59
N ILE A 125 2.40 3.09 6.71
CA ILE A 125 2.14 3.37 5.30
C ILE A 125 3.17 2.68 4.41
N GLY A 126 2.71 2.00 3.37
CA GLY A 126 3.54 1.23 2.42
C GLY A 126 4.07 2.06 1.25
N VAL A 127 4.47 3.33 1.50
CA VAL A 127 5.10 4.16 0.46
C VAL A 127 6.54 3.71 0.21
N ASN A 128 6.96 3.84 -1.06
CA ASN A 128 8.30 3.55 -1.51
C ASN A 128 8.81 4.70 -2.38
N ALA A 129 9.98 5.25 -2.06
CA ALA A 129 10.56 6.39 -2.76
C ALA A 129 11.39 5.97 -3.98
N LEU A 130 11.92 4.73 -4.01
CA LEU A 130 12.78 4.27 -5.10
C LEU A 130 11.99 3.93 -6.36
N ASP A 131 10.83 3.25 -6.21
CA ASP A 131 10.02 2.80 -7.35
C ASP A 131 9.09 3.90 -7.88
N TYR A 132 8.63 4.79 -6.99
CA TYR A 132 7.69 5.87 -7.29
C TYR A 132 8.30 7.24 -6.99
N SER A 133 9.56 7.44 -7.38
CA SER A 133 10.28 8.71 -7.17
C SER A 133 9.55 9.94 -7.73
N GLY A 134 8.65 9.74 -8.71
CA GLY A 134 7.80 10.78 -9.26
C GLY A 134 6.62 11.22 -8.38
N TYR A 135 6.24 10.47 -7.33
CA TYR A 135 5.12 10.83 -6.48
C TYR A 135 5.57 11.69 -5.31
N PRO A 136 5.14 12.98 -5.24
CA PRO A 136 5.60 13.92 -4.20
C PRO A 136 5.31 13.43 -2.78
N ASP A 137 4.17 12.74 -2.60
CA ASP A 137 3.66 12.25 -1.33
C ASP A 137 4.10 10.81 -0.97
N CYS A 138 5.16 10.31 -1.65
CA CYS A 138 5.84 9.07 -1.31
C CYS A 138 7.27 9.27 -0.78
N ARG A 139 7.71 10.53 -0.62
CA ARG A 139 9.09 10.87 -0.21
C ARG A 139 9.25 10.90 1.30
N GLY A 140 10.45 10.60 1.79
CA GLY A 140 10.76 10.59 3.22
C GLY A 140 10.57 11.94 3.90
N GLU A 141 10.88 13.04 3.21
CA GLU A 141 10.64 14.40 3.73
C GLU A 141 9.16 14.67 3.95
N TYR A 142 8.31 14.22 3.02
CA TYR A 142 6.86 14.36 3.16
C TYR A 142 6.35 13.59 4.40
N VAL A 143 6.77 12.32 4.57
CA VAL A 143 6.37 11.50 5.72
C VAL A 143 6.77 12.16 7.04
N LYS A 144 8.00 12.71 7.12
CA LYS A 144 8.49 13.45 8.30
C LYS A 144 7.69 14.70 8.56
N ALA A 145 7.36 15.49 7.52
CA ALA A 145 6.57 16.69 7.64
C ALA A 145 5.13 16.39 8.11
N PHE A 146 4.51 15.31 7.57
CA PHE A 146 3.20 14.87 8.02
C PHE A 146 3.22 14.45 9.49
N GLN A 147 4.22 13.68 9.91
CA GLN A 147 4.39 13.29 11.33
C GLN A 147 4.55 14.50 12.23
N ALA A 148 5.32 15.51 11.82
CA ALA A 148 5.48 16.75 12.59
C ALA A 148 4.13 17.47 12.75
N MET A 149 3.36 17.59 11.67
CA MET A 149 2.00 18.15 11.68
C MET A 149 1.08 17.34 12.61
N ALA A 150 1.08 16.01 12.52
CA ALA A 150 0.26 15.14 13.35
C ALA A 150 0.52 15.36 14.85
N ASN A 151 1.78 15.59 15.22
CA ASN A 151 2.21 15.86 16.60
C ASN A 151 1.91 17.30 17.07
N LEU A 152 1.38 18.16 16.22
CA LEU A 152 0.86 19.48 16.59
C LEU A 152 -0.68 19.50 16.63
N ALA A 153 -1.33 18.66 15.83
CA ALA A 153 -2.75 18.79 15.52
C ALA A 153 -3.66 17.83 16.30
N THR A 154 -3.11 16.86 17.04
CA THR A 154 -3.91 15.84 17.72
C THR A 154 -4.00 16.07 19.22
N LYS A 155 -5.14 15.69 19.83
CA LYS A 155 -5.33 15.76 21.28
C LYS A 155 -4.27 14.93 22.00
N SER A 156 -4.01 13.70 21.56
CA SER A 156 -3.03 12.80 22.17
C SER A 156 -1.63 13.41 22.19
N ALA A 157 -1.23 14.12 21.13
CA ALA A 157 0.08 14.78 21.06
C ALA A 157 0.16 16.00 22.01
N VAL A 158 -0.90 16.79 22.09
CA VAL A 158 -0.99 17.92 23.05
C VAL A 158 -0.96 17.41 24.51
N GLU A 159 -1.48 16.22 24.77
CA GLU A 159 -1.44 15.54 26.06
C GLU A 159 -0.10 14.79 26.33
N GLY A 160 0.92 15.01 25.49
CA GLY A 160 2.29 14.51 25.68
C GLY A 160 2.58 13.13 25.10
N GLN A 161 1.69 12.59 24.27
CA GLN A 161 1.95 11.35 23.51
C GLN A 161 2.54 11.68 22.14
N THR A 162 3.31 10.75 21.56
CA THR A 162 3.95 10.98 20.25
C THR A 162 3.37 10.04 19.21
N ILE A 163 2.81 10.62 18.13
CA ILE A 163 2.39 9.87 16.95
C ILE A 163 3.62 9.58 16.08
N THR A 164 3.77 8.33 15.67
CA THR A 164 4.83 7.87 14.77
C THR A 164 4.24 7.38 13.45
N ILE A 165 4.73 7.89 12.33
CA ILE A 165 4.39 7.41 10.99
C ILE A 165 5.50 6.49 10.51
N HIS A 166 5.21 5.20 10.45
CA HIS A 166 6.13 4.18 9.98
C HIS A 166 6.02 4.02 8.46
N ALA A 167 7.11 4.24 7.74
CA ALA A 167 7.23 3.97 6.31
C ALA A 167 8.35 2.95 6.06
N PRO A 168 8.16 1.67 6.44
CA PRO A 168 9.24 0.70 6.52
C PRO A 168 9.83 0.31 5.16
N LEU A 169 9.17 0.65 4.06
CA LEU A 169 9.57 0.31 2.69
C LEU A 169 10.24 1.48 1.97
N ILE A 170 10.40 2.63 2.61
CA ILE A 170 10.71 3.91 1.96
C ILE A 170 12.01 3.86 1.12
N ASP A 171 13.03 3.19 1.62
CA ASP A 171 14.36 3.08 1.00
C ASP A 171 14.64 1.67 0.46
N MET A 172 13.63 0.82 0.30
CA MET A 172 13.79 -0.55 -0.18
C MET A 172 13.54 -0.64 -1.68
N SER A 173 14.36 -1.41 -2.41
CA SER A 173 14.02 -1.81 -3.78
C SER A 173 12.85 -2.79 -3.81
N LYS A 174 12.15 -2.88 -4.95
CA LYS A 174 11.03 -3.81 -5.10
C LYS A 174 11.45 -5.26 -4.84
N ALA A 175 12.66 -5.65 -5.23
CA ALA A 175 13.20 -6.97 -4.93
C ALA A 175 13.34 -7.22 -3.42
N GLN A 176 13.85 -6.24 -2.67
CA GLN A 176 13.95 -6.34 -1.21
C GLN A 176 12.59 -6.43 -0.53
N ILE A 177 11.61 -5.67 -1.03
CA ILE A 177 10.23 -5.72 -0.53
C ILE A 177 9.63 -7.11 -0.74
N VAL A 178 9.76 -7.67 -1.95
CA VAL A 178 9.27 -9.02 -2.29
C VAL A 178 9.95 -10.09 -1.43
N GLN A 179 11.28 -10.04 -1.29
CA GLN A 179 12.03 -10.99 -0.45
C GLN A 179 11.60 -10.92 1.02
N LEU A 180 11.45 -9.70 1.56
CA LEU A 180 11.04 -9.50 2.95
C LEU A 180 9.61 -9.98 3.18
N GLY A 181 8.68 -9.62 2.31
CA GLY A 181 7.28 -10.05 2.46
C GLY A 181 7.13 -11.56 2.33
N THR A 182 7.83 -12.20 1.39
CA THR A 182 7.87 -13.67 1.29
C THR A 182 8.41 -14.31 2.57
N LYS A 183 9.49 -13.76 3.14
CA LYS A 183 10.04 -14.23 4.43
C LYS A 183 9.06 -14.06 5.58
N LEU A 184 8.22 -13.02 5.55
CA LEU A 184 7.18 -12.75 6.55
C LEU A 184 5.86 -13.51 6.27
N GLY A 185 5.81 -14.34 5.22
CA GLY A 185 4.66 -15.17 4.90
C GLY A 185 3.55 -14.45 4.14
N VAL A 186 3.85 -13.36 3.45
CA VAL A 186 2.87 -12.69 2.58
C VAL A 186 2.58 -13.57 1.37
N ASP A 187 1.32 -13.95 1.17
CA ASP A 187 0.86 -14.57 -0.06
C ASP A 187 0.55 -13.50 -1.12
N TYR A 188 1.51 -13.26 -1.99
CA TYR A 188 1.38 -12.27 -3.05
C TYR A 188 0.36 -12.64 -4.14
N ALA A 189 -0.14 -13.88 -4.20
CA ALA A 189 -1.23 -14.25 -5.09
C ALA A 189 -2.56 -13.56 -4.71
N MET A 190 -2.71 -13.15 -3.45
CA MET A 190 -3.87 -12.40 -2.96
C MET A 190 -3.83 -10.92 -3.31
N THR A 191 -2.66 -10.37 -3.70
CA THR A 191 -2.48 -8.94 -3.92
C THR A 191 -2.83 -8.51 -5.34
N VAL A 192 -3.43 -7.33 -5.46
CA VAL A 192 -3.73 -6.69 -6.75
C VAL A 192 -3.03 -5.33 -6.77
N SER A 193 -2.04 -5.16 -7.66
CA SER A 193 -1.29 -3.91 -7.81
C SER A 193 -1.55 -3.21 -9.15
N CYS A 194 -2.21 -3.87 -10.09
CA CYS A 194 -2.44 -3.38 -11.45
C CYS A 194 -3.42 -2.21 -11.47
N TYR A 195 -3.08 -1.11 -12.15
CA TYR A 195 -3.95 0.05 -12.33
C TYR A 195 -5.15 -0.20 -13.24
N GLN A 196 -5.14 -1.28 -14.03
CA GLN A 196 -6.16 -1.68 -15.00
C GLN A 196 -6.57 -3.16 -14.79
N ALA A 197 -6.60 -3.62 -13.55
CA ALA A 197 -7.09 -4.96 -13.26
C ALA A 197 -8.57 -5.07 -13.67
N ASP A 198 -9.00 -6.27 -14.09
CA ASP A 198 -10.41 -6.49 -14.36
C ASP A 198 -11.19 -6.81 -13.07
N GLN A 199 -12.48 -7.09 -13.24
CA GLN A 199 -13.36 -7.43 -12.12
C GLN A 199 -12.94 -8.71 -11.35
N HIS A 200 -12.13 -9.56 -11.96
CA HIS A 200 -11.59 -10.79 -11.37
C HIS A 200 -10.19 -10.59 -10.76
N GLY A 201 -9.64 -9.37 -10.84
CA GLY A 201 -8.31 -9.02 -10.36
C GLY A 201 -7.18 -9.49 -11.29
N GLU A 202 -7.47 -9.84 -12.54
CA GLU A 202 -6.43 -10.18 -13.51
C GLU A 202 -5.72 -8.90 -13.99
N ALA A 203 -4.39 -8.92 -13.92
CA ALA A 203 -3.56 -7.77 -14.21
C ALA A 203 -3.35 -7.57 -15.72
N CYS A 204 -3.30 -6.31 -16.18
CA CYS A 204 -3.06 -6.00 -17.59
C CYS A 204 -1.66 -6.41 -18.08
N GLY A 205 -0.66 -6.44 -17.19
CA GLY A 205 0.72 -6.77 -17.51
C GLY A 205 1.53 -5.62 -18.14
N LEU A 206 0.93 -4.47 -18.45
CA LEU A 206 1.53 -3.39 -19.23
C LEU A 206 1.82 -2.11 -18.43
N CYS A 207 0.93 -1.73 -17.51
CA CYS A 207 1.10 -0.50 -16.73
C CYS A 207 2.35 -0.53 -15.83
N ASP A 208 2.81 0.63 -15.39
CA ASP A 208 4.01 0.78 -14.56
C ASP A 208 4.00 -0.12 -13.33
N SER A 209 2.86 -0.21 -12.65
CA SER A 209 2.75 -1.08 -11.47
C SER A 209 2.98 -2.56 -11.81
N CYS A 210 2.49 -3.03 -12.96
CA CYS A 210 2.74 -4.40 -13.43
C CYS A 210 4.20 -4.60 -13.80
N ARG A 211 4.83 -3.62 -14.46
CA ARG A 211 6.24 -3.66 -14.85
C ARG A 211 7.14 -3.73 -13.62
N LEU A 212 6.99 -2.77 -12.70
CA LEU A 212 7.77 -2.72 -11.46
C LEU A 212 7.61 -4.00 -10.61
N ARG A 213 6.39 -4.53 -10.54
CA ARG A 213 6.14 -5.79 -9.85
C ARG A 213 6.91 -6.95 -10.45
N ARG A 214 6.82 -7.18 -11.77
CA ARG A 214 7.53 -8.27 -12.45
C ARG A 214 9.05 -8.14 -12.31
N GLU A 215 9.58 -6.93 -12.51
CA GLU A 215 11.00 -6.64 -12.34
C GLU A 215 11.45 -6.93 -10.91
N GLY A 216 10.64 -6.56 -9.93
CA GLY A 216 10.90 -6.84 -8.51
C GLY A 216 10.97 -8.32 -8.20
N PHE A 217 10.00 -9.12 -8.67
CA PHE A 217 10.01 -10.58 -8.50
C PHE A 217 11.20 -11.22 -9.22
N LYS A 218 11.47 -10.82 -10.46
CA LYS A 218 12.62 -11.30 -11.24
C LYS A 218 13.94 -11.00 -10.51
N ALA A 219 14.14 -9.78 -10.05
CA ALA A 219 15.33 -9.37 -9.31
C ALA A 219 15.44 -10.04 -7.93
N ALA A 220 14.33 -10.42 -7.33
CA ALA A 220 14.28 -11.20 -6.09
C ALA A 220 14.61 -12.69 -6.31
N GLY A 221 14.66 -13.19 -7.54
CA GLY A 221 14.82 -14.61 -7.87
C GLY A 221 13.56 -15.44 -7.55
N LEU A 222 12.38 -14.83 -7.56
CA LEU A 222 11.12 -15.46 -7.21
C LEU A 222 10.13 -15.39 -8.37
N SER A 223 9.24 -16.38 -8.48
CA SER A 223 8.15 -16.36 -9.45
C SER A 223 7.06 -15.40 -9.01
N ASP A 224 6.59 -14.52 -9.91
CA ASP A 224 5.45 -13.66 -9.64
C ASP A 224 4.12 -14.46 -9.75
N PRO A 225 3.34 -14.60 -8.67
CA PRO A 225 2.11 -15.36 -8.67
C PRO A 225 0.92 -14.61 -9.29
N THR A 226 1.14 -13.40 -9.84
CA THR A 226 0.07 -12.59 -10.41
C THR A 226 -0.57 -13.25 -11.62
N ARG A 227 -1.90 -13.23 -11.68
CA ARG A 227 -2.65 -13.63 -12.88
C ARG A 227 -2.66 -12.48 -13.87
N TYR A 228 -2.03 -12.68 -15.02
CA TYR A 228 -1.98 -11.70 -16.10
C TYR A 228 -2.92 -12.10 -17.25
N LYS A 229 -3.68 -11.13 -17.80
CA LYS A 229 -4.62 -11.35 -18.94
C LYS A 229 -3.93 -11.91 -20.17
N ASN A 230 -2.72 -11.44 -20.49
CA ASN A 230 -1.96 -11.83 -21.69
C ASN A 230 -0.63 -12.47 -21.29
N LYS A 231 -0.60 -13.78 -21.13
CA LYS A 231 0.64 -14.53 -20.85
C LYS A 231 1.66 -14.47 -22.00
N VAL A 232 1.21 -14.32 -23.25
CA VAL A 232 2.05 -14.33 -24.45
C VAL A 232 2.82 -13.01 -24.66
N ALA A 233 2.23 -11.86 -24.29
CA ALA A 233 2.86 -10.54 -24.46
C ALA A 233 3.96 -10.23 -23.42
N ILE A 234 4.12 -11.08 -22.38
CA ILE A 234 4.93 -10.79 -21.19
C ILE A 234 6.25 -11.58 -21.20
N GLY A 235 6.54 -12.35 -22.27
CA GLY A 235 7.79 -13.11 -22.38
C GLY A 235 7.99 -14.07 -21.22
N PHE A 236 6.99 -14.88 -20.89
CA PHE A 236 7.21 -16.04 -20.04
C PHE A 236 8.10 -17.01 -20.81
N ASP A 237 9.41 -17.00 -20.56
CA ASP A 237 10.25 -18.13 -20.89
C ASP A 237 9.73 -19.36 -20.12
N ALA A 238 9.09 -20.26 -20.87
CA ALA A 238 8.57 -21.53 -20.37
C ALA A 238 9.68 -22.55 -20.03
N ASN A 239 10.91 -22.05 -19.78
CA ASN A 239 12.08 -22.87 -19.52
C ASN A 239 12.69 -22.55 -18.15
N LEU A 240 11.96 -22.77 -17.07
CA LEU A 240 12.51 -23.07 -15.75
C LEU A 240 11.64 -24.15 -15.14
N GLY A 241 11.86 -25.39 -15.63
CA GLY A 241 11.41 -26.62 -15.02
C GLY A 241 12.48 -27.18 -14.10
#